data_27a8c03d410ac002b7437be59dcb921f
#
_entry.id   27a8c03d410ac002b7437be59dcb921f
#
_cell.length_a   1.000
_cell.length_b   1.000
_cell.length_c   1.000
_cell.angle_alpha   90.00
_cell.angle_beta   90.00
_cell.angle_gamma   90.00
#
_symmetry.space_group_name_H-M   'P 1'
#
loop_
_entity.id
_entity.type
_entity.pdbx_description
1 polymer ?
#
loop_
_entity_poly.entity_id
_entity_poly.type
_entity_poly.pdbx_seq_one_letter_code
_entity_poly.pdbx_strand_id
1 'polypeptide(L)'
;MKLKKIKLKKKPSVNESNIKPKQTSKLMMGFIIVTALLFLVVGFLVFGVWVAIPFTILYLLMLWLVRTIDRYPVGSRKRKKAKNAFMIILLIGIVGILAFIVFFIIIIISSPSFDVDKLERNETTIIYDSNNETIATLGNEKREKLEYDELPNVLVDAIVATEDSRFFQHNGLDAPRFAKAVLGQLAGASDAGGGSTLTMQVAKNNFTSREASGIQGIIRKFTDIYLSVFKIERAFTKQEIIEYYVNEPFFGSKSSGVE
;
A
#
# COMPACT_ATOMS: atom_id res chain seq x y z
N MET A 1 -67.22 -24.13 36.80
CA MET A 1 -66.70 -22.94 36.22
C MET A 1 -66.03 -23.28 34.88
N LYS A 2 -66.70 -23.07 33.72
CA LYS A 2 -66.18 -23.49 32.39
C LYS A 2 -65.36 -22.37 31.78
N LEU A 3 -64.01 -22.61 31.62
CA LEU A 3 -63.13 -21.71 30.96
C LEU A 3 -63.44 -21.64 29.45
N LYS A 4 -63.92 -20.49 28.97
CA LYS A 4 -64.08 -20.19 27.53
C LYS A 4 -62.70 -20.11 26.86
N LYS A 5 -62.39 -21.05 25.95
CA LYS A 5 -61.24 -20.97 25.04
C LYS A 5 -61.37 -19.75 24.11
N ILE A 6 -60.53 -18.76 24.29
CA ILE A 6 -60.39 -17.63 23.39
C ILE A 6 -59.75 -18.14 22.10
N LYS A 7 -60.48 -18.18 20.98
CA LYS A 7 -59.96 -18.47 19.64
C LYS A 7 -59.17 -17.22 19.18
N LEU A 8 -57.84 -17.30 19.22
CA LEU A 8 -56.96 -16.31 18.58
C LEU A 8 -57.26 -16.33 17.07
N LYS A 9 -57.81 -15.21 16.55
CA LYS A 9 -57.96 -14.99 15.11
C LYS A 9 -56.58 -15.08 14.43
N LYS A 10 -56.41 -16.07 13.55
CA LYS A 10 -55.25 -16.15 12.65
C LYS A 10 -55.19 -14.85 11.88
N LYS A 11 -54.06 -14.10 12.02
CA LYS A 11 -53.75 -12.96 11.12
C LYS A 11 -53.93 -13.44 9.67
N PRO A 12 -54.57 -12.66 8.79
CA PRO A 12 -54.71 -13.00 7.37
C PRO A 12 -53.31 -13.22 6.78
N SER A 13 -53.12 -14.35 6.13
CA SER A 13 -51.91 -14.64 5.37
C SER A 13 -51.86 -13.64 4.23
N VAL A 14 -50.94 -12.69 4.29
CA VAL A 14 -50.66 -11.78 3.18
C VAL A 14 -50.20 -12.65 2.00
N ASN A 15 -50.97 -12.65 0.95
CA ASN A 15 -50.71 -13.42 -0.27
C ASN A 15 -49.44 -12.81 -0.92
N GLU A 16 -48.27 -13.42 -0.72
CA GLU A 16 -46.97 -12.94 -1.18
C GLU A 16 -46.89 -12.77 -2.72
N SER A 17 -47.83 -13.39 -3.44
CA SER A 17 -47.86 -13.35 -4.92
C SER A 17 -48.29 -12.01 -5.52
N ASN A 18 -48.90 -11.09 -4.75
CA ASN A 18 -49.44 -9.83 -5.27
C ASN A 18 -48.60 -8.57 -4.94
N ILE A 19 -47.43 -8.73 -4.28
CA ILE A 19 -46.58 -7.58 -3.97
C ILE A 19 -45.60 -7.38 -5.13
N LYS A 20 -45.91 -6.44 -6.03
CA LYS A 20 -44.97 -6.03 -7.10
C LYS A 20 -43.62 -5.54 -6.49
N PRO A 21 -42.50 -6.01 -6.99
CA PRO A 21 -41.20 -5.49 -6.53
C PRO A 21 -41.11 -3.99 -6.82
N LYS A 22 -40.63 -3.22 -5.84
CA LYS A 22 -40.39 -1.77 -6.03
C LYS A 22 -39.25 -1.61 -7.03
N GLN A 23 -39.56 -1.22 -8.26
CA GLN A 23 -38.58 -1.00 -9.31
C GLN A 23 -37.75 0.24 -8.96
N THR A 24 -36.44 0.10 -8.87
CA THR A 24 -35.52 1.25 -8.72
C THR A 24 -35.81 2.24 -9.85
N SER A 25 -36.03 3.51 -9.52
CA SER A 25 -36.30 4.52 -10.54
C SER A 25 -35.12 4.64 -11.51
N LYS A 26 -35.37 4.88 -12.78
CA LYS A 26 -34.33 5.10 -13.79
C LYS A 26 -33.35 6.21 -13.38
N LEU A 27 -33.86 7.20 -12.64
CA LEU A 27 -33.09 8.33 -12.09
C LEU A 27 -32.05 7.88 -11.03
N MET A 28 -32.46 6.97 -10.13
CA MET A 28 -31.54 6.40 -9.11
C MET A 28 -30.47 5.53 -9.78
N MET A 29 -30.81 4.85 -10.87
CA MET A 29 -29.87 4.05 -11.63
C MET A 29 -28.86 4.90 -12.39
N GLY A 30 -29.28 6.03 -12.96
CA GLY A 30 -28.40 7.03 -13.56
C GLY A 30 -27.43 7.64 -12.55
N PHE A 31 -27.91 8.04 -11.37
CA PHE A 31 -27.08 8.56 -10.30
C PHE A 31 -25.99 7.56 -9.84
N ILE A 32 -26.35 6.30 -9.72
CA ILE A 32 -25.43 5.21 -9.36
C ILE A 32 -24.33 5.03 -10.41
N ILE A 33 -24.70 5.06 -11.71
CA ILE A 33 -23.71 4.93 -12.80
C ILE A 33 -22.77 6.13 -12.82
N VAL A 34 -23.29 7.34 -12.66
CA VAL A 34 -22.48 8.57 -12.63
C VAL A 34 -21.52 8.56 -11.44
N THR A 35 -21.97 8.16 -10.25
CA THR A 35 -21.10 8.05 -9.06
C THR A 35 -20.04 6.95 -9.21
N ALA A 36 -20.35 5.83 -9.89
CA ALA A 36 -19.37 4.80 -10.20
C ALA A 36 -18.29 5.29 -11.14
N LEU A 37 -18.68 5.98 -12.20
CA LEU A 37 -17.74 6.58 -13.16
C LEU A 37 -16.87 7.64 -12.49
N LEU A 38 -17.48 8.50 -11.66
CA LEU A 38 -16.73 9.51 -10.90
C LEU A 38 -15.72 8.85 -9.96
N PHE A 39 -16.10 7.80 -9.25
CA PHE A 39 -15.23 7.05 -8.34
C PHE A 39 -14.07 6.37 -9.09
N LEU A 40 -14.34 5.85 -10.29
CA LEU A 40 -13.32 5.24 -11.15
C LEU A 40 -12.33 6.29 -11.66
N VAL A 41 -12.83 7.43 -12.14
CA VAL A 41 -11.98 8.52 -12.67
C VAL A 41 -11.14 9.13 -11.56
N VAL A 42 -11.73 9.50 -10.42
CA VAL A 42 -11.01 10.07 -9.28
C VAL A 42 -10.03 9.06 -8.69
N GLY A 43 -10.44 7.81 -8.53
CA GLY A 43 -9.57 6.74 -8.06
C GLY A 43 -8.38 6.51 -9.00
N PHE A 44 -8.61 6.58 -10.32
CA PHE A 44 -7.56 6.47 -11.32
C PHE A 44 -6.58 7.64 -11.28
N LEU A 45 -7.08 8.89 -11.17
CA LEU A 45 -6.25 10.09 -11.14
C LEU A 45 -5.43 10.22 -9.84
N VAL A 46 -6.01 9.78 -8.71
CA VAL A 46 -5.36 9.95 -7.38
C VAL A 46 -4.48 8.75 -7.01
N PHE A 47 -4.93 7.54 -7.29
CA PHE A 47 -4.31 6.31 -6.80
C PHE A 47 -3.82 5.36 -7.90
N GLY A 48 -4.04 5.72 -9.17
CA GLY A 48 -3.70 4.89 -10.30
C GLY A 48 -4.62 3.68 -10.53
N VAL A 49 -4.39 2.99 -11.64
CA VAL A 49 -5.22 1.86 -12.14
C VAL A 49 -5.37 0.74 -11.10
N TRP A 50 -4.32 0.43 -10.38
CA TRP A 50 -4.26 -0.71 -9.48
C TRP A 50 -5.14 -0.60 -8.24
N VAL A 51 -5.45 0.63 -7.83
CA VAL A 51 -6.38 0.89 -6.74
C VAL A 51 -7.79 1.12 -7.27
N ALA A 52 -7.93 1.81 -8.40
CA ALA A 52 -9.23 2.12 -9.01
C ALA A 52 -10.01 0.86 -9.38
N ILE A 53 -9.35 -0.17 -9.96
CA ILE A 53 -10.01 -1.42 -10.40
C ILE A 53 -10.68 -2.17 -9.24
N PRO A 54 -9.99 -2.53 -8.13
CA PRO A 54 -10.61 -3.23 -7.00
C PRO A 54 -11.77 -2.46 -6.38
N PHE A 55 -11.65 -1.15 -6.23
CA PHE A 55 -12.73 -0.31 -5.69
C PHE A 55 -13.95 -0.28 -6.62
N THR A 56 -13.72 -0.23 -7.93
CA THR A 56 -14.80 -0.28 -8.91
C THR A 56 -15.53 -1.62 -8.89
N ILE A 57 -14.78 -2.73 -8.79
CA ILE A 57 -15.36 -4.07 -8.68
C ILE A 57 -16.21 -4.18 -7.41
N LEU A 58 -15.69 -3.71 -6.26
CA LEU A 58 -16.41 -3.70 -4.99
C LEU A 58 -17.69 -2.87 -5.09
N TYR A 59 -17.63 -1.69 -5.72
CA TYR A 59 -18.79 -0.84 -5.95
C TYR A 59 -19.84 -1.51 -6.83
N LEU A 60 -19.43 -2.14 -7.93
CA LEU A 60 -20.34 -2.89 -8.82
C LEU A 60 -20.98 -4.08 -8.10
N LEU A 61 -20.23 -4.77 -7.23
CA LEU A 61 -20.76 -5.85 -6.39
C LEU A 61 -21.80 -5.32 -5.42
N MET A 62 -21.56 -4.20 -4.78
CA MET A 62 -22.54 -3.52 -3.90
C MET A 62 -23.83 -3.18 -4.65
N LEU A 63 -23.71 -2.64 -5.87
CA LEU A 63 -24.87 -2.35 -6.73
C LEU A 63 -25.65 -3.59 -7.11
N TRP A 64 -24.96 -4.67 -7.46
CA TRP A 64 -25.58 -5.95 -7.76
C TRP A 64 -26.34 -6.50 -6.55
N LEU A 65 -25.77 -6.40 -5.35
CA LEU A 65 -26.42 -6.80 -4.09
C LEU A 65 -27.70 -5.98 -3.83
N VAL A 66 -27.64 -4.66 -3.98
CA VAL A 66 -28.82 -3.78 -3.82
C VAL A 66 -29.93 -4.16 -4.80
N ARG A 67 -29.59 -4.37 -6.09
CA ARG A 67 -30.55 -4.83 -7.10
C ARG A 67 -31.16 -6.20 -6.75
N THR A 68 -30.36 -7.10 -6.20
CA THR A 68 -30.82 -8.43 -5.80
C THR A 68 -31.83 -8.34 -4.65
N ILE A 69 -31.61 -7.42 -3.69
CA ILE A 69 -32.56 -7.16 -2.61
C ILE A 69 -33.89 -6.63 -3.16
N ASP A 70 -33.84 -5.73 -4.14
CA ASP A 70 -35.04 -5.13 -4.71
C ASP A 70 -35.88 -6.09 -5.58
N ARG A 71 -35.31 -7.20 -6.07
CA ARG A 71 -36.00 -8.25 -6.77
C ARG A 71 -36.99 -9.02 -5.88
N TYR A 72 -36.76 -9.04 -4.56
CA TYR A 72 -37.64 -9.74 -3.64
C TYR A 72 -38.80 -8.86 -3.14
N PRO A 73 -40.02 -9.39 -3.02
CA PRO A 73 -41.18 -8.66 -2.51
C PRO A 73 -40.92 -8.07 -1.12
N VAL A 74 -41.48 -6.87 -0.88
CA VAL A 74 -41.42 -6.21 0.43
C VAL A 74 -42.09 -7.11 1.48
N GLY A 75 -41.40 -7.37 2.61
CA GLY A 75 -41.92 -8.25 3.69
C GLY A 75 -41.54 -9.72 3.53
N SER A 76 -41.02 -10.17 2.39
CA SER A 76 -40.60 -11.56 2.22
C SER A 76 -39.40 -11.94 3.11
N ARG A 77 -39.37 -13.20 3.57
CA ARG A 77 -38.23 -13.74 4.33
C ARG A 77 -36.91 -13.68 3.54
N LYS A 78 -36.97 -13.85 2.21
CA LYS A 78 -35.82 -13.78 1.31
C LYS A 78 -35.23 -12.36 1.27
N ARG A 79 -36.10 -11.32 1.16
CA ARG A 79 -35.67 -9.91 1.21
C ARG A 79 -35.00 -9.57 2.53
N LYS A 80 -35.56 -10.02 3.67
CA LYS A 80 -34.98 -9.79 4.98
C LYS A 80 -33.61 -10.44 5.12
N LYS A 81 -33.42 -11.68 4.65
CA LYS A 81 -32.13 -12.37 4.65
C LYS A 81 -31.09 -11.64 3.78
N ALA A 82 -31.47 -11.24 2.55
CA ALA A 82 -30.59 -10.52 1.64
C ALA A 82 -30.20 -9.14 2.21
N LYS A 83 -31.11 -8.41 2.83
CA LYS A 83 -30.82 -7.14 3.51
C LYS A 83 -29.86 -7.35 4.69
N ASN A 84 -30.06 -8.37 5.51
CA ASN A 84 -29.16 -8.65 6.62
C ASN A 84 -27.76 -9.04 6.13
N ALA A 85 -27.65 -9.87 5.09
CA ALA A 85 -26.37 -10.20 4.47
C ALA A 85 -25.66 -8.95 3.93
N PHE A 86 -26.38 -8.06 3.25
CA PHE A 86 -25.84 -6.78 2.79
C PHE A 86 -25.32 -5.92 3.94
N MET A 87 -26.09 -5.79 5.02
CA MET A 87 -25.67 -5.02 6.21
C MET A 87 -24.43 -5.60 6.87
N ILE A 88 -24.31 -6.93 6.92
CA ILE A 88 -23.13 -7.61 7.48
C ILE A 88 -21.90 -7.32 6.59
N ILE A 89 -22.03 -7.44 5.26
CA ILE A 89 -20.94 -7.14 4.32
C ILE A 89 -20.53 -5.67 4.44
N LEU A 90 -21.49 -4.76 4.52
CA LEU A 90 -21.23 -3.34 4.70
C LEU A 90 -20.48 -3.06 6.01
N LEU A 91 -20.92 -3.67 7.11
CA LEU A 91 -20.27 -3.54 8.42
C LEU A 91 -18.83 -4.05 8.38
N ILE A 92 -18.60 -5.23 7.79
CA ILE A 92 -17.24 -5.78 7.62
C ILE A 92 -16.38 -4.83 6.79
N GLY A 93 -16.93 -4.25 5.71
CA GLY A 93 -16.23 -3.26 4.90
C GLY A 93 -15.84 -2.00 5.69
N ILE A 94 -16.78 -1.45 6.47
CA ILE A 94 -16.51 -0.27 7.31
C ILE A 94 -15.43 -0.58 8.36
N VAL A 95 -15.55 -1.71 9.06
CA VAL A 95 -14.54 -2.14 10.05
C VAL A 95 -13.17 -2.34 9.39
N GLY A 96 -13.13 -2.93 8.18
CA GLY A 96 -11.89 -3.08 7.42
C GLY A 96 -11.24 -1.74 7.05
N ILE A 97 -12.05 -0.77 6.61
CA ILE A 97 -11.57 0.59 6.29
C ILE A 97 -11.05 1.28 7.56
N LEU A 98 -11.76 1.20 8.67
CA LEU A 98 -11.32 1.79 9.94
C LEU A 98 -10.01 1.14 10.42
N ALA A 99 -9.90 -0.18 10.35
CA ALA A 99 -8.68 -0.89 10.70
C ALA A 99 -7.49 -0.47 9.80
N PHE A 100 -7.73 -0.29 8.50
CA PHE A 100 -6.73 0.20 7.56
C PHE A 100 -6.28 1.64 7.88
N ILE A 101 -7.22 2.53 8.20
CA ILE A 101 -6.91 3.91 8.62
C ILE A 101 -6.06 3.90 9.89
N VAL A 102 -6.47 3.14 10.91
CA VAL A 102 -5.72 3.00 12.16
C VAL A 102 -4.32 2.45 11.91
N PHE A 103 -4.20 1.43 11.06
CA PHE A 103 -2.90 0.87 10.68
C PHE A 103 -2.00 1.94 10.03
N PHE A 104 -2.52 2.74 9.09
CA PHE A 104 -1.77 3.84 8.48
C PHE A 104 -1.37 4.93 9.48
N ILE A 105 -2.26 5.28 10.40
CA ILE A 105 -1.95 6.23 11.47
C ILE A 105 -0.79 5.69 12.33
N ILE A 106 -0.81 4.40 12.68
CA ILE A 106 0.29 3.76 13.42
C ILE A 106 1.59 3.87 12.63
N ILE A 107 1.59 3.59 11.32
CA ILE A 107 2.78 3.73 10.46
C ILE A 107 3.34 5.15 10.51
N ILE A 108 2.47 6.16 10.35
CA ILE A 108 2.90 7.57 10.34
C ILE A 108 3.48 7.98 11.70
N ILE A 109 2.81 7.62 12.81
CA ILE A 109 3.26 7.98 14.18
C ILE A 109 4.53 7.23 14.57
N SER A 110 4.65 5.95 14.16
CA SER A 110 5.82 5.11 14.46
C SER A 110 6.97 5.33 13.49
N SER A 111 6.75 6.11 12.42
CA SER A 111 7.80 6.41 11.44
C SER A 111 8.89 7.25 12.10
N PRO A 112 10.16 6.90 11.94
CA PRO A 112 11.26 7.72 12.40
C PRO A 112 11.22 9.10 11.74
N SER A 113 11.78 10.11 12.42
CA SER A 113 11.95 11.44 11.84
C SER A 113 12.78 11.32 10.57
N PHE A 114 12.26 11.90 9.48
CA PHE A 114 13.01 12.02 8.25
C PHE A 114 14.04 13.14 8.44
N ASP A 115 15.30 12.74 8.50
CA ASP A 115 16.45 13.62 8.69
C ASP A 115 17.41 13.40 7.53
N VAL A 116 17.67 14.43 6.77
CA VAL A 116 18.56 14.38 5.60
C VAL A 116 19.98 14.05 6.02
N ASP A 117 20.42 14.56 7.17
CA ASP A 117 21.77 14.32 7.70
C ASP A 117 22.06 12.82 7.92
N LYS A 118 21.01 11.99 8.04
CA LYS A 118 21.19 10.53 8.11
C LYS A 118 21.52 9.89 6.76
N LEU A 119 21.21 10.55 5.67
CA LEU A 119 21.58 10.12 4.31
C LEU A 119 22.98 10.63 3.96
N GLU A 120 23.31 11.83 4.45
CA GLU A 120 24.64 12.40 4.36
C GLU A 120 25.50 11.85 5.50
N ARG A 121 25.98 10.62 5.33
CA ARG A 121 26.85 10.00 6.34
C ARG A 121 28.17 10.72 6.39
N ASN A 122 28.71 10.83 7.63
CA ASN A 122 30.00 11.45 7.87
C ASN A 122 31.07 10.78 7.01
N GLU A 123 31.72 11.55 6.17
CA GLU A 123 32.92 11.15 5.45
C GLU A 123 34.03 10.81 6.45
N THR A 124 34.97 9.97 6.03
CA THR A 124 36.17 9.70 6.83
C THR A 124 36.97 10.97 6.97
N THR A 125 37.27 11.41 8.19
CA THR A 125 38.13 12.58 8.42
C THR A 125 39.56 12.20 8.10
N ILE A 126 40.09 12.81 7.03
CA ILE A 126 41.49 12.63 6.64
C ILE A 126 42.27 13.82 7.15
N ILE A 127 43.38 13.55 7.85
CA ILE A 127 44.31 14.55 8.34
C ILE A 127 45.51 14.57 7.40
N TYR A 128 45.82 15.74 6.83
CA TYR A 128 46.94 15.96 5.93
C TYR A 128 48.05 16.72 6.65
N ASP A 129 49.29 16.50 6.22
CA ASP A 129 50.44 17.32 6.64
C ASP A 129 50.53 18.62 5.81
N SER A 130 51.58 19.43 6.08
CA SER A 130 51.85 20.66 5.35
C SER A 130 52.20 20.45 3.86
N ASN A 131 52.47 19.22 3.45
CA ASN A 131 52.83 18.83 2.09
C ASN A 131 51.64 18.15 1.37
N ASN A 132 50.46 18.14 1.99
CA ASN A 132 49.25 17.45 1.51
C ASN A 132 49.36 15.91 1.53
N GLU A 133 50.27 15.35 2.36
CA GLU A 133 50.35 13.91 2.57
C GLU A 133 49.41 13.48 3.69
N THR A 134 48.73 12.36 3.54
CA THR A 134 47.80 11.82 4.55
C THR A 134 48.57 11.34 5.77
N ILE A 135 48.41 12.04 6.91
CA ILE A 135 49.04 11.64 8.20
C ILE A 135 48.20 10.58 8.91
N ALA A 136 46.87 10.78 8.92
CA ALA A 136 45.95 9.90 9.62
C ALA A 136 44.54 9.96 9.01
N THR A 137 43.84 8.83 9.13
CA THR A 137 42.46 8.70 8.77
C THR A 137 41.67 8.40 10.05
N LEU A 138 40.74 9.29 10.42
CA LEU A 138 39.90 9.14 11.60
C LEU A 138 38.55 8.59 11.17
N GLY A 139 38.23 7.37 11.56
CA GLY A 139 37.00 6.67 11.30
C GLY A 139 37.20 5.17 11.32
N ASN A 140 36.13 4.43 11.61
CA ASN A 140 36.20 2.96 11.63
C ASN A 140 36.14 2.33 10.24
N GLU A 141 35.78 3.13 9.22
CA GLU A 141 35.58 2.68 7.84
C GLU A 141 36.17 3.73 6.89
N LYS A 142 36.90 3.25 5.89
CA LYS A 142 37.32 4.09 4.77
C LYS A 142 36.11 4.32 3.87
N ARG A 143 35.60 5.53 3.82
CA ARG A 143 34.49 5.92 3.01
C ARG A 143 34.88 7.05 2.09
N GLU A 144 34.75 6.85 0.83
CA GLU A 144 34.84 7.85 -0.20
C GLU A 144 33.46 8.00 -0.80
N LYS A 145 32.88 9.21 -0.74
CA LYS A 145 31.55 9.46 -1.30
C LYS A 145 31.71 9.68 -2.80
N LEU A 146 31.00 8.90 -3.58
CA LEU A 146 30.88 9.06 -5.04
C LEU A 146 29.66 9.91 -5.37
N GLU A 147 29.83 10.94 -6.16
CA GLU A 147 28.71 11.68 -6.74
C GLU A 147 28.14 10.91 -7.92
N TYR A 148 26.86 11.16 -8.25
CA TYR A 148 26.19 10.45 -9.35
C TYR A 148 26.93 10.55 -10.68
N ASP A 149 27.51 11.72 -10.99
CA ASP A 149 28.24 11.97 -12.23
C ASP A 149 29.57 11.21 -12.34
N GLU A 150 30.09 10.73 -11.20
CA GLU A 150 31.28 9.88 -11.14
C GLU A 150 30.98 8.40 -11.35
N LEU A 151 29.69 8.02 -11.28
CA LEU A 151 29.28 6.64 -11.44
C LEU A 151 29.35 6.22 -12.91
N PRO A 152 30.00 5.10 -13.26
CA PRO A 152 29.93 4.55 -14.59
C PRO A 152 28.48 4.21 -14.97
N ASN A 153 28.02 4.62 -16.16
CA ASN A 153 26.67 4.32 -16.62
C ASN A 153 26.34 2.83 -16.57
N VAL A 154 27.31 1.97 -16.85
CA VAL A 154 27.14 0.51 -16.82
C VAL A 154 26.82 0.00 -15.41
N LEU A 155 27.35 0.66 -14.38
CA LEU A 155 27.04 0.32 -12.98
C LEU A 155 25.61 0.72 -12.63
N VAL A 156 25.21 1.93 -13.00
CA VAL A 156 23.85 2.44 -12.79
C VAL A 156 22.83 1.52 -13.49
N ASP A 157 23.08 1.19 -14.76
CA ASP A 157 22.22 0.30 -15.55
C ASP A 157 22.13 -1.10 -14.93
N ALA A 158 23.25 -1.65 -14.45
CA ALA A 158 23.28 -2.96 -13.80
C ALA A 158 22.46 -2.96 -12.49
N ILE A 159 22.61 -1.96 -11.65
CA ILE A 159 21.84 -1.79 -10.41
C ILE A 159 20.34 -1.69 -10.73
N VAL A 160 19.97 -0.79 -11.63
CA VAL A 160 18.58 -0.57 -12.01
C VAL A 160 17.99 -1.85 -12.63
N ALA A 161 18.70 -2.53 -13.50
CA ALA A 161 18.22 -3.74 -14.14
C ALA A 161 17.98 -4.88 -13.15
N THR A 162 18.83 -5.03 -12.14
CA THR A 162 18.77 -6.13 -11.17
C THR A 162 17.81 -5.83 -10.01
N GLU A 163 17.91 -4.65 -9.45
CA GLU A 163 17.17 -4.30 -8.23
C GLU A 163 15.79 -3.71 -8.53
N ASP A 164 15.70 -2.83 -9.51
CA ASP A 164 14.49 -2.07 -9.77
C ASP A 164 14.36 -1.61 -11.22
N SER A 165 14.11 -2.54 -12.14
CA SER A 165 14.12 -2.31 -13.59
C SER A 165 13.15 -1.20 -14.07
N ARG A 166 12.21 -0.77 -13.23
CA ARG A 166 11.28 0.33 -13.51
C ARG A 166 11.48 1.54 -12.61
N PHE A 167 12.67 1.69 -12.02
CA PHE A 167 13.00 2.74 -11.06
C PHE A 167 12.62 4.15 -11.52
N PHE A 168 12.89 4.47 -12.78
CA PHE A 168 12.58 5.78 -13.37
C PHE A 168 11.09 5.97 -13.73
N GLN A 169 10.25 4.93 -13.57
CA GLN A 169 8.84 4.95 -13.98
C GLN A 169 7.86 5.05 -12.81
N HIS A 170 8.34 5.00 -11.56
CA HIS A 170 7.51 5.07 -10.37
C HIS A 170 8.09 6.04 -9.35
N ASN A 171 7.30 6.44 -8.35
CA ASN A 171 7.69 7.34 -7.27
C ASN A 171 7.79 6.57 -5.93
N GLY A 172 8.87 5.82 -5.74
CA GLY A 172 9.19 5.11 -4.49
C GLY A 172 8.52 3.75 -4.32
N LEU A 173 7.40 3.46 -4.99
CA LEU A 173 6.71 2.17 -4.96
C LEU A 173 6.37 1.71 -6.37
N ASP A 174 6.90 0.57 -6.78
CA ASP A 174 6.43 -0.17 -7.94
C ASP A 174 5.21 -1.02 -7.56
N ALA A 175 4.00 -0.44 -7.66
CA ALA A 175 2.78 -1.09 -7.21
C ALA A 175 2.49 -2.43 -7.92
N PRO A 176 2.66 -2.60 -9.25
CA PRO A 176 2.51 -3.90 -9.90
C PRO A 176 3.48 -4.97 -9.41
N ARG A 177 4.77 -4.61 -9.24
CA ARG A 177 5.79 -5.52 -8.74
C ARG A 177 5.52 -5.90 -7.29
N PHE A 178 5.15 -4.92 -6.45
CA PHE A 178 4.78 -5.15 -5.07
C PHE A 178 3.56 -6.09 -4.95
N ALA A 179 2.50 -5.83 -5.72
CA ALA A 179 1.32 -6.69 -5.73
C ALA A 179 1.64 -8.12 -6.17
N LYS A 180 2.47 -8.30 -7.23
CA LYS A 180 2.94 -9.61 -7.68
C LYS A 180 3.70 -10.34 -6.56
N ALA A 181 4.62 -9.65 -5.87
CA ALA A 181 5.40 -10.23 -4.79
C ALA A 181 4.51 -10.68 -3.61
N VAL A 182 3.53 -9.83 -3.20
CA VAL A 182 2.58 -10.15 -2.12
C VAL A 182 1.70 -11.35 -2.50
N LEU A 183 1.12 -11.36 -3.71
CA LEU A 183 0.29 -12.46 -4.17
C LEU A 183 1.08 -13.76 -4.31
N GLY A 184 2.32 -13.70 -4.82
CA GLY A 184 3.21 -14.84 -4.90
C GLY A 184 3.54 -15.41 -3.53
N GLN A 185 3.84 -14.56 -2.55
CA GLN A 185 4.11 -14.99 -1.18
C GLN A 185 2.89 -15.65 -0.52
N LEU A 186 1.69 -15.09 -0.74
CA LEU A 186 0.43 -15.69 -0.26
C LEU A 186 0.14 -17.04 -0.93
N ALA A 187 0.54 -17.22 -2.19
CA ALA A 187 0.42 -18.48 -2.92
C ALA A 187 1.54 -19.50 -2.61
N GLY A 188 2.49 -19.16 -1.74
CA GLY A 188 3.63 -20.02 -1.39
C GLY A 188 4.69 -20.13 -2.51
N ALA A 189 4.69 -19.21 -3.50
CA ALA A 189 5.67 -19.20 -4.58
C ALA A 189 6.97 -18.56 -4.09
N SER A 190 8.05 -19.34 -3.96
CA SER A 190 9.39 -18.88 -3.58
C SER A 190 10.01 -17.91 -4.61
N ASP A 191 9.59 -18.00 -5.87
CA ASP A 191 10.17 -17.28 -7.01
C ASP A 191 9.41 -16.01 -7.39
N ALA A 192 8.54 -15.49 -6.50
CA ALA A 192 7.74 -14.30 -6.76
C ALA A 192 8.57 -13.01 -6.96
N GLY A 193 9.88 -13.07 -6.68
CA GLY A 193 10.80 -11.95 -6.73
C GLY A 193 10.62 -10.97 -5.57
N GLY A 194 11.58 -10.06 -5.39
CA GLY A 194 11.51 -8.99 -4.39
C GLY A 194 10.55 -7.89 -4.81
N GLY A 195 9.68 -7.44 -3.90
CA GLY A 195 8.79 -6.29 -4.10
C GLY A 195 9.37 -4.96 -3.60
N SER A 196 10.66 -4.91 -3.25
CA SER A 196 11.32 -3.68 -2.78
C SER A 196 11.87 -2.88 -3.96
N THR A 197 11.73 -1.56 -3.89
CA THR A 197 12.36 -0.63 -4.83
C THR A 197 13.71 -0.15 -4.29
N LEU A 198 14.52 0.48 -5.13
CA LEU A 198 15.78 1.13 -4.70
C LEU A 198 15.50 2.16 -3.59
N THR A 199 14.50 3.01 -3.77
CA THR A 199 14.11 4.00 -2.75
C THR A 199 13.71 3.36 -1.42
N MET A 200 13.01 2.21 -1.46
CA MET A 200 12.68 1.45 -0.24
C MET A 200 13.89 0.83 0.42
N GLN A 201 14.92 0.47 -0.34
CA GLN A 201 16.19 -0.02 0.22
C GLN A 201 16.96 1.11 0.89
N VAL A 202 17.02 2.30 0.29
CA VAL A 202 17.58 3.50 0.92
C VAL A 202 16.83 3.85 2.21
N ALA A 203 15.47 3.82 2.19
CA ALA A 203 14.66 4.03 3.39
C ALA A 203 14.98 3.02 4.49
N LYS A 204 15.03 1.73 4.14
CA LYS A 204 15.33 0.64 5.06
C LYS A 204 16.71 0.78 5.71
N ASN A 205 17.70 1.12 4.92
CA ASN A 205 19.07 1.12 5.38
C ASN A 205 19.39 2.31 6.32
N ASN A 206 18.74 3.46 6.08
CA ASN A 206 19.04 4.69 6.82
C ASN A 206 18.08 4.99 7.97
N PHE A 207 16.83 4.55 7.88
CA PHE A 207 15.78 4.99 8.81
C PHE A 207 15.13 3.87 9.62
N THR A 208 15.14 2.62 9.11
CA THR A 208 14.43 1.53 9.78
C THR A 208 15.36 0.39 10.22
N SER A 209 14.91 -0.42 11.18
CA SER A 209 15.73 -1.53 11.70
C SER A 209 15.82 -2.68 10.69
N ARG A 210 17.00 -3.24 10.49
CA ARG A 210 17.23 -4.39 9.59
C ARG A 210 16.69 -5.71 10.16
N GLU A 211 16.52 -5.83 11.48
CA GLU A 211 16.23 -7.10 12.17
C GLU A 211 14.76 -7.35 12.47
N ALA A 212 13.83 -6.56 11.90
CA ALA A 212 12.43 -6.72 12.17
C ALA A 212 11.83 -7.95 11.46
N SER A 213 11.15 -8.83 12.21
CA SER A 213 10.50 -10.04 11.72
C SER A 213 9.02 -10.09 12.14
N GLY A 214 8.24 -10.99 11.56
CA GLY A 214 6.82 -11.15 11.88
C GLY A 214 6.02 -9.86 11.66
N ILE A 215 5.17 -9.50 12.61
CA ILE A 215 4.31 -8.29 12.55
C ILE A 215 5.17 -7.01 12.48
N GLN A 216 6.28 -6.96 13.23
CA GLN A 216 7.19 -5.83 13.18
C GLN A 216 7.84 -5.69 11.79
N GLY A 217 8.13 -6.81 11.12
CA GLY A 217 8.62 -6.80 9.74
C GLY A 217 7.59 -6.24 8.76
N ILE A 218 6.31 -6.53 8.96
CA ILE A 218 5.21 -5.94 8.16
C ILE A 218 5.13 -4.43 8.40
N ILE A 219 5.10 -4.00 9.67
CA ILE A 219 5.06 -2.57 10.03
C ILE A 219 6.24 -1.85 9.41
N ARG A 220 7.47 -2.37 9.58
CA ARG A 220 8.67 -1.82 8.96
C ARG A 220 8.52 -1.70 7.44
N LYS A 221 8.04 -2.74 6.75
CA LYS A 221 7.88 -2.71 5.30
C LYS A 221 6.94 -1.59 4.83
N PHE A 222 5.84 -1.36 5.55
CA PHE A 222 4.94 -0.25 5.25
C PHE A 222 5.53 1.10 5.63
N THR A 223 6.38 1.16 6.67
CA THR A 223 7.15 2.36 7.02
C THR A 223 8.17 2.69 5.91
N ASP A 224 8.88 1.68 5.38
CA ASP A 224 9.78 1.86 4.24
C ASP A 224 9.03 2.43 3.02
N ILE A 225 7.84 1.91 2.71
CA ILE A 225 6.98 2.43 1.64
C ILE A 225 6.58 3.89 1.92
N TYR A 226 6.15 4.20 3.15
CA TYR A 226 5.76 5.55 3.53
C TYR A 226 6.93 6.54 3.37
N LEU A 227 8.10 6.21 3.90
CA LEU A 227 9.31 7.04 3.78
C LEU A 227 9.71 7.23 2.32
N SER A 228 9.70 6.15 1.54
CA SER A 228 10.04 6.20 0.12
C SER A 228 9.14 7.14 -0.67
N VAL A 229 7.81 6.94 -0.60
CA VAL A 229 6.84 7.67 -1.43
C VAL A 229 6.62 9.11 -0.94
N PHE A 230 6.57 9.32 0.37
CA PHE A 230 6.14 10.61 0.93
C PHE A 230 7.29 11.48 1.45
N LYS A 231 8.49 10.93 1.60
CA LYS A 231 9.65 11.66 2.09
C LYS A 231 10.78 11.70 1.06
N ILE A 232 11.39 10.56 0.75
CA ILE A 232 12.61 10.48 -0.08
C ILE A 232 12.33 10.95 -1.51
N GLU A 233 11.34 10.38 -2.21
CA GLU A 233 11.02 10.76 -3.59
C GLU A 233 10.50 12.19 -3.76
N ARG A 234 10.13 12.84 -2.67
CA ARG A 234 9.75 14.26 -2.67
C ARG A 234 10.91 15.21 -2.37
N ALA A 235 11.93 14.70 -1.70
CA ALA A 235 13.08 15.47 -1.28
C ALA A 235 14.23 15.38 -2.30
N PHE A 236 14.35 14.27 -3.02
CA PHE A 236 15.48 13.93 -3.84
C PHE A 236 15.10 13.53 -5.26
N THR A 237 16.00 13.79 -6.20
CA THR A 237 15.93 13.31 -7.58
C THR A 237 16.27 11.82 -7.67
N LYS A 238 15.97 11.19 -8.80
CA LYS A 238 16.33 9.79 -9.05
C LYS A 238 17.83 9.55 -9.01
N GLN A 239 18.60 10.51 -9.48
CA GLN A 239 20.05 10.47 -9.46
C GLN A 239 20.58 10.47 -8.03
N GLU A 240 20.14 11.40 -7.19
CA GLU A 240 20.51 11.47 -5.79
C GLU A 240 20.11 10.20 -5.02
N ILE A 241 18.97 9.59 -5.33
CA ILE A 241 18.56 8.33 -4.71
C ILE A 241 19.50 7.19 -5.10
N ILE A 242 19.97 7.11 -6.36
CA ILE A 242 20.99 6.14 -6.78
C ILE A 242 22.31 6.42 -6.08
N GLU A 243 22.72 7.67 -5.96
CA GLU A 243 23.92 8.10 -5.24
C GLU A 243 23.88 7.61 -3.79
N TYR A 244 22.79 7.87 -3.06
CA TYR A 244 22.60 7.36 -1.71
C TYR A 244 22.62 5.84 -1.64
N TYR A 245 22.00 5.16 -2.62
CA TYR A 245 21.99 3.70 -2.67
C TYR A 245 23.39 3.12 -2.84
N VAL A 246 24.20 3.68 -3.73
CA VAL A 246 25.53 3.19 -4.06
C VAL A 246 26.53 3.45 -2.92
N ASN A 247 26.40 4.58 -2.25
CA ASN A 247 27.26 4.95 -1.11
C ASN A 247 26.93 4.19 0.20
N GLU A 248 25.83 3.42 0.23
CA GLU A 248 25.35 2.73 1.42
C GLU A 248 25.86 1.30 1.64
N PRO A 249 26.09 0.48 0.58
CA PRO A 249 26.33 -0.93 0.77
C PRO A 249 27.60 -1.20 1.56
N PHE A 250 27.45 -2.09 2.56
CA PHE A 250 28.58 -2.69 3.23
C PHE A 250 29.02 -3.93 2.45
N PHE A 251 30.15 -3.85 1.78
CA PHE A 251 30.71 -4.95 0.97
C PHE A 251 31.58 -5.92 1.76
N GLY A 252 31.56 -5.88 3.08
CA GLY A 252 32.42 -6.69 3.94
C GLY A 252 33.79 -6.03 4.20
N SER A 253 34.62 -6.66 5.01
CA SER A 253 36.01 -6.21 5.29
C SER A 253 36.21 -4.72 5.65
N LYS A 254 35.21 -4.09 6.29
CA LYS A 254 35.23 -2.68 6.70
C LYS A 254 35.17 -1.66 5.53
N SER A 255 34.82 -2.08 4.32
CA SER A 255 34.58 -1.18 3.20
C SER A 255 33.09 -0.92 3.02
N SER A 256 32.70 0.32 2.81
CA SER A 256 31.36 0.77 2.48
C SER A 256 31.40 1.61 1.21
N GLY A 257 30.39 1.42 0.34
CA GLY A 257 30.35 2.07 -0.97
C GLY A 257 30.99 1.22 -2.07
N VAL A 258 30.90 1.70 -3.31
CA VAL A 258 31.52 1.10 -4.50
C VAL A 258 32.74 1.94 -4.83
N GLU A 259 33.93 1.37 -4.67
CA GLU A 259 35.17 1.95 -5.20
C GLU A 259 35.41 1.44 -6.62
#